data_a6dd0f6fe21fa451a70d737aa784a021
#
_entry.id   a6dd0f6fe21fa451a70d737aa784a021
#
_cell.length_a   1.000
_cell.length_b   1.000
_cell.length_c   1.000
_cell.angle_alpha   90.00
_cell.angle_beta   90.00
_cell.angle_gamma   90.00
#
_symmetry.space_group_name_H-M   'P 1'
#
loop_
_entity.id
_entity.type
_entity.pdbx_description
1 polymer ?
#
loop_
_entity_poly.entity_id
_entity_poly.type
_entity_poly.pdbx_seq_one_letter_code
_entity_poly.pdbx_strand_id
1 'polypeptide(L)'
;ERFCSVNADDLNVILECLYKIYGDFNHLFLDEIQNIDSWYLFVNRLLRSGMHLLITGSNAKLLSGELATHLTGRYMQTELFPFSFAEYCDYKKIDTTHKTTKEKGLLQAAFDEYLKNGGFPELLEETRKQTYINTLVNNILTNDIEKRYSIKYKVAFEQLANHLLNNVPFLINYKDLQQTFGLKSDHTAENYVNYCKNAYLVCGLHKYSAKSKIRIRDEKAYAVDVALMNNRQNSFAGENLGWRLETIIYIELLRRYRNQGFDIYYYNETTGECDFVICQGKTVCQLIQVSFDISSPKTLKREINGLLLTSKKTGCNNLLLITDH
;
A
#
# COMPACT_ATOMS: atom_id res chain seq x y z
N GLU A 1 7.15 7.61 -28.18
CA GLU A 1 7.60 7.22 -29.54
C GLU A 1 8.26 5.87 -29.49
N ARG A 2 7.89 5.00 -30.38
CA ARG A 2 8.07 3.57 -30.46
C ARG A 2 9.54 3.13 -30.30
N PHE A 3 9.95 2.78 -29.12
CA PHE A 3 11.07 1.87 -28.93
C PHE A 3 10.53 0.44 -29.09
N CYS A 4 10.63 -0.11 -30.29
CA CYS A 4 10.46 -1.54 -30.50
C CYS A 4 11.55 -2.26 -29.72
N SER A 5 11.18 -3.04 -28.70
CA SER A 5 12.02 -3.97 -27.95
C SER A 5 13.46 -3.49 -27.68
N VAL A 6 13.61 -2.49 -26.81
CA VAL A 6 14.93 -2.13 -26.25
C VAL A 6 15.45 -3.33 -25.42
N ASN A 7 16.66 -3.76 -25.70
CA ASN A 7 17.34 -4.82 -24.97
C ASN A 7 18.55 -4.28 -24.18
N ALA A 8 19.22 -5.13 -23.41
CA ALA A 8 20.37 -4.71 -22.60
C ALA A 8 21.55 -4.14 -23.43
N ASP A 9 21.69 -4.51 -24.71
CA ASP A 9 22.73 -3.97 -25.60
C ASP A 9 22.42 -2.54 -26.04
N ASP A 10 21.15 -2.23 -26.27
CA ASP A 10 20.71 -0.87 -26.63
C ASP A 10 20.97 0.11 -25.49
N LEU A 11 20.91 -0.35 -24.23
CA LEU A 11 21.29 0.46 -23.06
C LEU A 11 22.74 0.93 -23.10
N ASN A 12 23.63 0.16 -23.74
CA ASN A 12 25.03 0.57 -23.94
C ASN A 12 25.15 1.75 -24.90
N VAL A 13 24.37 1.73 -25.97
CA VAL A 13 24.33 2.82 -26.95
C VAL A 13 23.78 4.09 -26.30
N ILE A 14 22.74 3.94 -25.48
CA ILE A 14 22.17 5.07 -24.73
C ILE A 14 23.22 5.65 -23.77
N LEU A 15 23.94 4.80 -23.03
CA LEU A 15 24.98 5.25 -22.11
C LEU A 15 26.12 5.98 -22.85
N GLU A 16 26.54 5.48 -24.02
CA GLU A 16 27.55 6.16 -24.86
C GLU A 16 27.06 7.54 -25.30
N CYS A 17 25.80 7.67 -25.72
CA CYS A 17 25.20 8.96 -26.04
C CYS A 17 25.17 9.91 -24.85
N LEU A 18 24.85 9.41 -23.64
CA LEU A 18 24.87 10.22 -22.43
C LEU A 18 26.27 10.75 -22.12
N TYR A 19 27.31 9.93 -22.24
CA TYR A 19 28.71 10.40 -22.10
C TYR A 19 29.10 11.45 -23.15
N LYS A 20 28.64 11.32 -24.38
CA LYS A 20 28.88 12.33 -25.44
C LYS A 20 28.21 13.68 -25.13
N ILE A 21 27.03 13.65 -24.48
CA ILE A 21 26.25 14.89 -24.20
C ILE A 21 26.70 15.53 -22.91
N TYR A 22 26.87 14.74 -21.84
CA TYR A 22 27.07 15.24 -20.48
C TYR A 22 28.52 15.12 -19.97
N GLY A 23 29.41 14.52 -20.76
CA GLY A 23 30.78 14.22 -20.33
C GLY A 23 30.86 13.08 -19.33
N ASP A 24 31.86 13.09 -18.47
CA ASP A 24 32.05 12.06 -17.45
C ASP A 24 31.12 12.31 -16.27
N PHE A 25 30.38 11.29 -15.87
CA PHE A 25 29.47 11.30 -14.72
C PHE A 25 29.51 9.97 -13.99
N ASN A 26 29.16 9.98 -12.70
CA ASN A 26 29.16 8.79 -11.85
C ASN A 26 27.80 8.49 -11.18
N HIS A 27 26.75 9.24 -11.52
CA HIS A 27 25.37 9.01 -11.05
C HIS A 27 24.45 8.80 -12.26
N LEU A 28 23.62 7.76 -12.22
CA LEU A 28 22.65 7.47 -13.27
C LEU A 28 21.29 7.10 -12.64
N PHE A 29 20.23 7.72 -13.17
CA PHE A 29 18.85 7.45 -12.79
C PHE A 29 18.21 6.60 -13.88
N LEU A 30 17.65 5.46 -13.49
CA LEU A 30 17.00 4.49 -14.37
C LEU A 30 15.54 4.34 -13.94
N ASP A 31 14.63 4.91 -14.73
CA ASP A 31 13.21 4.88 -14.45
C ASP A 31 12.55 3.69 -15.15
N GLU A 32 11.74 2.92 -14.42
CA GLU A 32 11.00 1.74 -14.91
C GLU A 32 11.88 0.74 -15.69
N ILE A 33 13.14 0.57 -15.29
CA ILE A 33 14.14 -0.24 -16.00
C ILE A 33 13.74 -1.72 -16.16
N GLN A 34 12.87 -2.23 -15.28
CA GLN A 34 12.37 -3.61 -15.34
C GLN A 34 11.56 -3.92 -16.60
N ASN A 35 11.20 -2.91 -17.37
CA ASN A 35 10.54 -3.08 -18.68
C ASN A 35 11.52 -3.51 -19.80
N ILE A 36 12.81 -3.58 -19.50
CA ILE A 36 13.88 -3.99 -20.44
C ILE A 36 14.36 -5.38 -20.05
N ASP A 37 14.32 -6.31 -20.99
CA ASP A 37 14.80 -7.66 -20.76
C ASP A 37 16.28 -7.66 -20.38
N SER A 38 16.63 -8.47 -19.37
CA SER A 38 18.03 -8.63 -18.90
C SER A 38 18.70 -7.33 -18.39
N TRP A 39 17.91 -6.32 -18.02
CA TRP A 39 18.38 -5.02 -17.49
C TRP A 39 19.42 -5.18 -16.35
N TYR A 40 19.29 -6.20 -15.54
CA TYR A 40 20.19 -6.48 -14.41
C TYR A 40 21.64 -6.72 -14.84
N LEU A 41 21.88 -7.19 -16.06
CA LEU A 41 23.26 -7.35 -16.59
C LEU A 41 23.91 -5.99 -16.78
N PHE A 42 23.19 -5.03 -17.34
CA PHE A 42 23.60 -3.64 -17.51
C PHE A 42 23.88 -2.99 -16.16
N VAL A 43 22.94 -3.07 -15.22
CA VAL A 43 23.08 -2.51 -13.87
C VAL A 43 24.28 -3.10 -13.12
N ASN A 44 24.44 -4.43 -13.14
CA ASN A 44 25.58 -5.09 -12.49
C ASN A 44 26.94 -4.63 -13.06
N ARG A 45 27.01 -4.41 -14.36
CA ARG A 45 28.23 -3.90 -14.99
C ARG A 45 28.54 -2.49 -14.52
N LEU A 46 27.56 -1.59 -14.49
CA LEU A 46 27.72 -0.22 -14.02
C LEU A 46 28.10 -0.15 -12.54
N LEU A 47 27.50 -0.97 -11.70
CA LEU A 47 27.88 -1.07 -10.28
C LEU A 47 29.34 -1.51 -10.10
N ARG A 48 29.84 -2.44 -10.93
CA ARG A 48 31.25 -2.87 -10.89
C ARG A 48 32.20 -1.78 -11.36
N SER A 49 31.78 -0.89 -12.24
CA SER A 49 32.57 0.29 -12.66
C SER A 49 32.55 1.44 -11.66
N GLY A 50 31.83 1.28 -10.51
CA GLY A 50 31.79 2.30 -9.46
C GLY A 50 30.71 3.37 -9.67
N MET A 51 29.75 3.14 -10.60
CA MET A 51 28.65 4.07 -10.81
C MET A 51 27.59 3.97 -9.71
N HIS A 52 27.09 5.11 -9.27
CA HIS A 52 25.96 5.21 -8.33
C HIS A 52 24.65 5.19 -9.11
N LEU A 53 23.78 4.23 -8.80
CA LEU A 53 22.53 4.03 -9.53
C LEU A 53 21.33 4.29 -8.63
N LEU A 54 20.38 5.07 -9.13
CA LEU A 54 19.02 5.14 -8.59
C LEU A 54 18.07 4.48 -9.58
N ILE A 55 17.34 3.46 -9.11
CA ILE A 55 16.44 2.66 -9.95
C ILE A 55 15.05 2.81 -9.39
N THR A 56 14.08 3.13 -10.25
CA THR A 56 12.66 3.16 -9.88
C THR A 56 11.89 2.02 -10.54
N GLY A 57 10.74 1.72 -10.00
CA GLY A 57 9.81 0.77 -10.59
C GLY A 57 8.48 0.70 -9.84
N SER A 58 7.41 0.53 -10.58
CA SER A 58 6.02 0.53 -10.10
C SER A 58 5.59 -0.81 -9.44
N ASN A 59 6.46 -1.83 -9.39
CA ASN A 59 6.10 -3.16 -8.91
C ASN A 59 7.01 -3.66 -7.79
N ALA A 60 6.40 -3.90 -6.62
CA ALA A 60 7.08 -4.37 -5.42
C ALA A 60 7.87 -5.68 -5.63
N LYS A 61 7.32 -6.61 -6.41
CA LYS A 61 7.87 -7.96 -6.56
C LYS A 61 9.00 -8.05 -7.58
N LEU A 62 8.97 -7.25 -8.64
CA LEU A 62 10.02 -7.26 -9.66
C LEU A 62 11.33 -6.70 -9.11
N LEU A 63 11.24 -5.60 -8.40
CA LEU A 63 12.44 -5.03 -7.77
C LEU A 63 12.98 -5.94 -6.67
N SER A 64 12.13 -6.49 -5.78
CA SER A 64 12.61 -7.32 -4.68
C SER A 64 13.07 -8.72 -5.10
N GLY A 65 12.38 -9.39 -6.02
CA GLY A 65 12.71 -10.75 -6.46
C GLY A 65 13.91 -10.80 -7.41
N GLU A 66 13.92 -9.97 -8.44
CA GLU A 66 15.02 -9.90 -9.42
C GLU A 66 16.24 -9.22 -8.83
N LEU A 67 16.08 -8.13 -8.07
CA LEU A 67 17.18 -7.47 -7.39
C LEU A 67 17.84 -8.38 -6.36
N ALA A 68 17.07 -9.09 -5.54
CA ALA A 68 17.61 -10.02 -4.56
C ALA A 68 18.41 -11.14 -5.23
N THR A 69 17.95 -11.65 -6.37
CA THR A 69 18.61 -12.72 -7.12
C THR A 69 19.85 -12.23 -7.86
N HIS A 70 19.78 -11.06 -8.48
CA HIS A 70 20.83 -10.59 -9.40
C HIS A 70 21.80 -9.56 -8.81
N LEU A 71 21.37 -8.75 -7.85
CA LEU A 71 22.23 -7.73 -7.21
C LEU A 71 22.78 -8.14 -5.84
N THR A 72 22.37 -9.29 -5.29
CA THR A 72 22.92 -9.94 -4.08
C THR A 72 23.39 -8.95 -3.00
N GLY A 73 22.44 -8.22 -2.38
CA GLY A 73 22.70 -7.36 -1.22
C GLY A 73 23.43 -6.03 -1.51
N ARG A 74 23.59 -5.65 -2.78
CA ARG A 74 24.26 -4.39 -3.20
C ARG A 74 23.28 -3.25 -3.44
N TYR A 75 22.11 -3.24 -2.81
CA TYR A 75 21.11 -2.20 -2.96
C TYR A 75 20.44 -1.90 -1.64
N MET A 76 19.94 -0.69 -1.51
CA MET A 76 18.99 -0.28 -0.50
C MET A 76 17.63 -0.04 -1.17
N GLN A 77 16.57 -0.61 -0.59
CA GLN A 77 15.22 -0.42 -1.10
C GLN A 77 14.49 0.59 -0.23
N THR A 78 13.91 1.59 -0.89
CA THR A 78 12.98 2.54 -0.28
C THR A 78 11.64 2.41 -0.97
N GLU A 79 10.58 2.23 -0.19
CA GLU A 79 9.22 2.18 -0.69
C GLU A 79 8.56 3.54 -0.47
N LEU A 80 8.03 4.12 -1.55
CA LEU A 80 7.34 5.40 -1.51
C LEU A 80 5.83 5.17 -1.45
N PHE A 81 5.21 5.70 -0.42
CA PHE A 81 3.75 5.79 -0.31
C PHE A 81 3.26 7.15 -0.82
N PRO A 82 1.97 7.29 -1.19
CA PRO A 82 1.34 8.60 -1.32
C PRO A 82 1.59 9.46 -0.08
N PHE A 83 1.41 10.77 -0.13
CA PHE A 83 1.68 11.64 1.01
C PHE A 83 1.00 11.16 2.29
N SER A 84 1.72 11.18 3.39
CA SER A 84 1.15 11.12 4.74
C SER A 84 0.34 12.40 5.02
N PHE A 85 -0.49 12.39 6.06
CA PHE A 85 -1.21 13.60 6.43
C PHE A 85 -0.27 14.76 6.80
N ALA A 86 0.88 14.46 7.40
CA ALA A 86 1.90 15.47 7.70
C ALA A 86 2.47 16.09 6.41
N GLU A 87 2.89 15.26 5.44
CA GLU A 87 3.38 15.72 4.14
C GLU A 87 2.30 16.48 3.34
N TYR A 88 1.04 16.05 3.45
CA TYR A 88 -0.11 16.77 2.90
C TYR A 88 -0.26 18.18 3.50
N CYS A 89 -0.15 18.29 4.83
CA CYS A 89 -0.19 19.58 5.52
C CYS A 89 0.97 20.49 5.12
N ASP A 90 2.18 19.95 5.02
CA ASP A 90 3.37 20.67 4.57
C ASP A 90 3.18 21.20 3.14
N TYR A 91 2.69 20.37 2.23
CA TYR A 91 2.39 20.80 0.85
C TYR A 91 1.33 21.91 0.80
N LYS A 92 0.26 21.78 1.58
CA LYS A 92 -0.82 22.78 1.68
C LYS A 92 -0.45 23.98 2.54
N LYS A 93 0.74 24.00 3.17
CA LYS A 93 1.21 25.05 4.10
C LYS A 93 0.26 25.26 5.29
N ILE A 94 -0.25 24.15 5.86
CA ILE A 94 -1.14 24.14 7.01
C ILE A 94 -0.30 23.93 8.26
N ASP A 95 -0.45 24.84 9.24
CA ASP A 95 0.24 24.71 10.52
C ASP A 95 -0.37 23.55 11.35
N THR A 96 0.46 22.56 11.67
CA THR A 96 0.08 21.40 12.48
C THR A 96 0.23 21.63 13.98
N THR A 97 0.71 22.79 14.44
CA THR A 97 0.85 23.09 15.88
C THR A 97 -0.47 23.37 16.58
N HIS A 98 -1.52 23.69 15.83
CA HIS A 98 -2.93 23.89 16.21
C HIS A 98 -3.13 24.59 17.57
N LYS A 99 -2.41 25.69 17.79
CA LYS A 99 -2.45 26.46 19.04
C LYS A 99 -3.73 27.29 19.19
N THR A 100 -4.28 27.77 18.10
CA THR A 100 -5.47 28.61 18.06
C THR A 100 -6.71 27.84 17.57
N THR A 101 -7.91 28.34 17.88
CA THR A 101 -9.18 27.79 17.38
C THR A 101 -9.22 27.77 15.84
N LYS A 102 -8.67 28.82 15.20
CA LYS A 102 -8.58 28.92 13.75
C LYS A 102 -7.72 27.81 13.17
N GLU A 103 -6.53 27.60 13.73
CA GLU A 103 -5.58 26.55 13.29
C GLU A 103 -6.18 25.16 13.46
N LYS A 104 -6.83 24.92 14.59
CA LYS A 104 -7.57 23.65 14.83
C LYS A 104 -8.64 23.41 13.75
N GLY A 105 -9.44 24.43 13.44
CA GLY A 105 -10.49 24.31 12.41
C GLY A 105 -9.91 24.07 11.02
N LEU A 106 -8.80 24.74 10.65
CA LEU A 106 -8.14 24.51 9.37
C LEU A 106 -7.50 23.12 9.29
N LEU A 107 -6.90 22.66 10.38
CA LEU A 107 -6.31 21.30 10.43
C LEU A 107 -7.38 20.22 10.32
N GLN A 108 -8.54 20.39 11.01
CA GLN A 108 -9.67 19.45 10.89
C GLN A 108 -10.21 19.42 9.46
N ALA A 109 -10.45 20.59 8.84
CA ALA A 109 -10.91 20.65 7.45
C ALA A 109 -9.91 20.02 6.47
N ALA A 110 -8.61 20.15 6.73
CA ALA A 110 -7.58 19.48 5.94
C ALA A 110 -7.61 17.96 6.15
N PHE A 111 -7.85 17.50 7.36
CA PHE A 111 -7.97 16.08 7.64
C PHE A 111 -9.21 15.47 6.98
N ASP A 112 -10.35 16.16 7.02
CA ASP A 112 -11.57 15.74 6.34
C ASP A 112 -11.36 15.63 4.81
N GLU A 113 -10.62 16.58 4.22
CA GLU A 113 -10.25 16.53 2.81
C GLU A 113 -9.32 15.35 2.51
N TYR A 114 -8.30 15.15 3.34
CA TYR A 114 -7.36 14.04 3.22
C TYR A 114 -8.03 12.67 3.42
N LEU A 115 -8.91 12.54 4.42
CA LEU A 115 -9.71 11.35 4.68
C LEU A 115 -10.57 10.97 3.46
N LYS A 116 -11.06 11.96 2.71
CA LYS A 116 -11.88 11.76 1.51
C LYS A 116 -11.05 11.48 0.25
N ASN A 117 -9.99 12.24 0.05
CA ASN A 117 -9.28 12.29 -1.24
C ASN A 117 -7.92 11.58 -1.23
N GLY A 118 -7.38 11.23 -0.05
CA GLY A 118 -6.10 10.55 0.09
C GLY A 118 -4.89 11.47 -0.13
N GLY A 119 -3.74 10.85 -0.29
CA GLY A 119 -2.44 11.50 -0.36
C GLY A 119 -1.73 11.42 -1.72
N PHE A 120 -2.38 10.99 -2.81
CA PHE A 120 -1.75 11.04 -4.12
C PHE A 120 -1.42 12.49 -4.51
N PRO A 121 -0.14 12.84 -4.79
CA PRO A 121 0.26 14.22 -5.07
C PRO A 121 -0.54 14.87 -6.20
N GLU A 122 -0.80 14.14 -7.28
CA GLU A 122 -1.52 14.63 -8.45
C GLU A 122 -2.98 14.99 -8.13
N LEU A 123 -3.60 14.33 -7.15
CA LEU A 123 -4.97 14.65 -6.73
C LEU A 123 -5.10 15.96 -5.96
N LEU A 124 -3.99 16.51 -5.48
CA LEU A 124 -4.01 17.79 -4.75
C LEU A 124 -4.34 18.96 -5.66
N GLU A 125 -3.98 18.86 -6.95
CA GLU A 125 -4.21 19.87 -7.97
C GLU A 125 -5.32 19.50 -8.97
N GLU A 126 -5.72 18.22 -9.01
CA GLU A 126 -6.73 17.72 -9.97
C GLU A 126 -8.15 18.12 -9.53
N THR A 127 -8.87 18.76 -10.45
CA THR A 127 -10.27 19.15 -10.23
C THR A 127 -11.24 17.99 -10.43
N ARG A 128 -10.93 17.06 -11.35
CA ARG A 128 -11.75 15.88 -11.70
C ARG A 128 -11.21 14.62 -11.02
N LYS A 129 -11.12 14.67 -9.69
CA LYS A 129 -10.49 13.62 -8.86
C LYS A 129 -11.04 12.22 -9.15
N GLN A 130 -12.36 12.08 -9.30
CA GLN A 130 -12.99 10.79 -9.61
C GLN A 130 -12.52 10.22 -10.96
N THR A 131 -12.48 11.06 -12.00
CA THR A 131 -12.04 10.65 -13.34
C THR A 131 -10.57 10.24 -13.32
N TYR A 132 -9.74 10.98 -12.59
CA TYR A 132 -8.33 10.67 -12.42
C TYR A 132 -8.13 9.29 -11.78
N ILE A 133 -8.78 9.02 -10.64
CA ILE A 133 -8.67 7.72 -9.95
C ILE A 133 -9.15 6.57 -10.82
N ASN A 134 -10.28 6.72 -11.50
CA ASN A 134 -10.77 5.68 -12.41
C ASN A 134 -9.75 5.39 -13.53
N THR A 135 -9.17 6.43 -14.10
CA THR A 135 -8.14 6.28 -15.15
C THR A 135 -6.88 5.63 -14.59
N LEU A 136 -6.41 6.05 -13.40
CA LEU A 136 -5.25 5.48 -12.73
C LEU A 136 -5.43 3.98 -12.48
N VAL A 137 -6.55 3.59 -11.86
CA VAL A 137 -6.85 2.18 -11.57
C VAL A 137 -6.92 1.36 -12.86
N ASN A 138 -7.63 1.86 -13.89
CA ASN A 138 -7.73 1.16 -15.18
C ASN A 138 -6.35 0.99 -15.83
N ASN A 139 -5.50 2.00 -15.79
CA ASN A 139 -4.14 1.92 -16.34
C ASN A 139 -3.30 0.88 -15.59
N ILE A 140 -3.37 0.84 -14.26
CA ILE A 140 -2.68 -0.18 -13.46
C ILE A 140 -3.18 -1.58 -13.82
N LEU A 141 -4.49 -1.79 -13.91
CA LEU A 141 -5.06 -3.10 -14.25
C LEU A 141 -4.62 -3.56 -15.65
N THR A 142 -4.69 -2.68 -16.67
CA THR A 142 -4.43 -3.05 -18.06
C THR A 142 -2.94 -3.07 -18.41
N ASN A 143 -2.18 -2.05 -17.98
CA ASN A 143 -0.78 -1.90 -18.38
C ASN A 143 0.18 -2.61 -17.43
N ASP A 144 -0.04 -2.53 -16.12
CA ASP A 144 0.90 -3.08 -15.15
C ASP A 144 0.59 -4.53 -14.78
N ILE A 145 -0.69 -4.93 -14.80
CA ILE A 145 -1.07 -6.28 -14.40
C ILE A 145 -1.37 -7.16 -15.61
N GLU A 146 -2.35 -6.83 -16.46
CA GLU A 146 -2.78 -7.74 -17.54
C GLU A 146 -1.69 -8.02 -18.54
N LYS A 147 -0.93 -7.00 -18.95
CA LYS A 147 0.19 -7.18 -19.91
C LYS A 147 1.29 -8.06 -19.33
N ARG A 148 1.54 -7.94 -18.01
CA ARG A 148 2.63 -8.63 -17.33
C ARG A 148 2.33 -10.08 -16.99
N TYR A 149 1.11 -10.33 -16.47
CA TYR A 149 0.76 -11.66 -15.94
C TYR A 149 -0.06 -12.52 -16.89
N SER A 150 -0.26 -12.11 -18.14
CA SER A 150 -1.03 -12.86 -19.16
C SER A 150 -2.38 -13.34 -18.61
N ILE A 151 -3.19 -12.43 -18.07
CA ILE A 151 -4.46 -12.74 -17.40
C ILE A 151 -5.41 -13.46 -18.35
N LYS A 152 -5.83 -14.68 -18.00
CA LYS A 152 -6.73 -15.50 -18.81
C LYS A 152 -8.19 -15.04 -18.74
N TYR A 153 -8.67 -14.66 -17.56
CA TYR A 153 -10.05 -14.25 -17.32
C TYR A 153 -10.11 -12.75 -17.00
N LYS A 154 -9.86 -11.91 -18.00
CA LYS A 154 -9.73 -10.45 -17.82
C LYS A 154 -10.93 -9.82 -17.13
N VAL A 155 -12.14 -10.10 -17.60
CA VAL A 155 -13.38 -9.52 -17.02
C VAL A 155 -13.53 -9.92 -15.55
N ALA A 156 -13.32 -11.19 -15.22
CA ALA A 156 -13.38 -11.65 -13.84
C ALA A 156 -12.28 -11.05 -12.97
N PHE A 157 -11.08 -10.83 -13.53
CA PHE A 157 -9.99 -10.16 -12.85
C PHE A 157 -10.32 -8.69 -12.55
N GLU A 158 -10.79 -7.93 -13.55
CA GLU A 158 -11.23 -6.54 -13.36
C GLU A 158 -12.35 -6.41 -12.33
N GLN A 159 -13.34 -7.32 -12.38
CA GLN A 159 -14.42 -7.36 -11.40
C GLN A 159 -13.90 -7.65 -9.99
N LEU A 160 -12.98 -8.59 -9.83
CA LEU A 160 -12.35 -8.91 -8.56
C LEU A 160 -11.53 -7.71 -8.03
N ALA A 161 -10.71 -7.09 -8.86
CA ALA A 161 -9.92 -5.92 -8.46
C ALA A 161 -10.80 -4.74 -8.00
N ASN A 162 -11.87 -4.47 -8.75
CA ASN A 162 -12.86 -3.46 -8.35
C ASN A 162 -13.59 -3.84 -7.07
N HIS A 163 -13.91 -5.14 -6.87
CA HIS A 163 -14.52 -5.62 -5.62
C HIS A 163 -13.57 -5.40 -4.43
N LEU A 164 -12.28 -5.68 -4.58
CA LEU A 164 -11.31 -5.39 -3.55
C LEU A 164 -11.38 -3.92 -3.13
N LEU A 165 -11.20 -3.00 -4.07
CA LEU A 165 -11.17 -1.55 -3.78
C LEU A 165 -12.49 -1.01 -3.22
N ASN A 166 -13.63 -1.58 -3.60
CA ASN A 166 -14.95 -1.14 -3.14
C ASN A 166 -15.33 -1.64 -1.74
N ASN A 167 -14.62 -2.63 -1.19
CA ASN A 167 -14.99 -3.27 0.07
C ASN A 167 -13.89 -3.22 1.14
N VAL A 168 -12.67 -2.73 0.82
CA VAL A 168 -11.61 -2.61 1.82
C VAL A 168 -12.00 -1.63 2.94
N PRO A 169 -11.61 -1.91 4.21
CA PRO A 169 -10.89 -3.09 4.67
C PRO A 169 -11.79 -4.30 4.88
N PHE A 170 -11.37 -5.49 4.44
CA PHE A 170 -12.13 -6.73 4.68
C PHE A 170 -11.22 -7.98 4.75
N LEU A 171 -11.72 -9.03 5.40
CA LEU A 171 -11.02 -10.32 5.47
C LEU A 171 -11.08 -11.05 4.12
N ILE A 172 -9.92 -11.40 3.58
CA ILE A 172 -9.84 -12.11 2.30
C ILE A 172 -10.26 -13.56 2.49
N ASN A 173 -11.26 -13.98 1.71
CA ASN A 173 -11.64 -15.39 1.57
C ASN A 173 -11.51 -15.81 0.10
N TYR A 174 -10.43 -16.45 -0.26
CA TYR A 174 -10.15 -16.85 -1.64
C TYR A 174 -11.20 -17.78 -2.24
N LYS A 175 -11.82 -18.63 -1.42
CA LYS A 175 -12.90 -19.52 -1.86
C LYS A 175 -14.15 -18.74 -2.22
N ASP A 176 -14.53 -17.75 -1.42
CA ASP A 176 -15.68 -16.88 -1.71
C ASP A 176 -15.42 -16.04 -2.96
N LEU A 177 -14.20 -15.48 -3.10
CA LEU A 177 -13.80 -14.76 -4.31
C LEU A 177 -13.84 -15.66 -5.54
N GLN A 178 -13.35 -16.90 -5.44
CA GLN A 178 -13.41 -17.88 -6.51
C GLN A 178 -14.86 -18.15 -6.96
N GLN A 179 -15.78 -18.35 -6.02
CA GLN A 179 -17.19 -18.61 -6.32
C GLN A 179 -17.88 -17.36 -6.91
N THR A 180 -17.67 -16.20 -6.30
CA THR A 180 -18.30 -14.92 -6.71
C THR A 180 -17.94 -14.53 -8.14
N PHE A 181 -16.68 -14.71 -8.54
CA PHE A 181 -16.17 -14.31 -9.86
C PHE A 181 -16.06 -15.47 -10.85
N GLY A 182 -16.55 -16.67 -10.51
CA GLY A 182 -16.54 -17.83 -11.42
C GLY A 182 -15.13 -18.27 -11.83
N LEU A 183 -14.14 -18.13 -10.94
CA LEU A 183 -12.76 -18.49 -11.23
C LEU A 183 -12.57 -20.01 -11.13
N LYS A 184 -11.57 -20.54 -11.85
CA LYS A 184 -11.31 -21.99 -11.91
C LYS A 184 -10.95 -22.60 -10.55
N SER A 185 -10.24 -21.85 -9.69
CA SER A 185 -9.80 -22.31 -8.38
C SER A 185 -9.58 -21.13 -7.44
N ASP A 186 -9.56 -21.40 -6.13
CA ASP A 186 -9.18 -20.47 -5.08
C ASP A 186 -7.73 -19.96 -5.26
N HIS A 187 -6.84 -20.79 -5.75
CA HIS A 187 -5.47 -20.39 -6.12
C HIS A 187 -5.44 -19.33 -7.26
N THR A 188 -6.40 -19.38 -8.19
CA THR A 188 -6.54 -18.32 -9.22
C THR A 188 -6.96 -17.00 -8.57
N ALA A 189 -7.89 -17.04 -7.62
CA ALA A 189 -8.30 -15.86 -6.86
C ALA A 189 -7.13 -15.29 -6.04
N GLU A 190 -6.36 -16.17 -5.37
CA GLU A 190 -5.15 -15.78 -4.64
C GLU A 190 -4.13 -15.09 -5.54
N ASN A 191 -3.85 -15.65 -6.72
CA ASN A 191 -2.95 -15.02 -7.68
C ASN A 191 -3.44 -13.63 -8.11
N TYR A 192 -4.73 -13.47 -8.38
CA TYR A 192 -5.31 -12.19 -8.79
C TYR A 192 -5.20 -11.13 -7.67
N VAL A 193 -5.47 -11.52 -6.43
CA VAL A 193 -5.26 -10.63 -5.27
C VAL A 193 -3.77 -10.26 -5.14
N ASN A 194 -2.86 -11.23 -5.30
CA ASN A 194 -1.43 -10.99 -5.23
C ASN A 194 -0.94 -10.07 -6.37
N TYR A 195 -1.54 -10.11 -7.55
CA TYR A 195 -1.22 -9.17 -8.63
C TYR A 195 -1.63 -7.74 -8.25
N CYS A 196 -2.81 -7.57 -7.64
CA CYS A 196 -3.24 -6.26 -7.11
C CYS A 196 -2.31 -5.74 -6.00
N LYS A 197 -1.82 -6.63 -5.12
CA LYS A 197 -0.83 -6.26 -4.09
C LYS A 197 0.50 -5.85 -4.70
N ASN A 198 1.00 -6.62 -5.69
CA ASN A 198 2.25 -6.32 -6.36
C ASN A 198 2.23 -4.99 -7.13
N ALA A 199 1.05 -4.58 -7.59
CA ALA A 199 0.83 -3.31 -8.30
C ALA A 199 0.40 -2.15 -7.36
N TYR A 200 0.53 -2.33 -6.05
CA TYR A 200 0.20 -1.30 -5.05
C TYR A 200 -1.25 -0.77 -5.13
N LEU A 201 -2.19 -1.60 -5.53
CA LEU A 201 -3.62 -1.27 -5.39
C LEU A 201 -4.11 -1.55 -3.98
N VAL A 202 -3.70 -2.68 -3.43
CA VAL A 202 -4.05 -3.10 -2.07
C VAL A 202 -2.82 -3.64 -1.34
N CYS A 203 -2.86 -3.59 -0.02
CA CYS A 203 -1.89 -4.24 0.87
C CYS A 203 -2.61 -5.15 1.85
N GLY A 204 -1.89 -6.12 2.40
CA GLY A 204 -2.44 -7.12 3.29
C GLY A 204 -1.94 -6.99 4.71
N LEU A 205 -2.81 -7.28 5.67
CA LEU A 205 -2.51 -7.35 7.10
C LEU A 205 -2.84 -8.75 7.61
N HIS A 206 -1.85 -9.45 8.11
CA HIS A 206 -2.02 -10.81 8.62
C HIS A 206 -2.60 -10.86 10.03
N LYS A 207 -3.24 -11.98 10.36
CA LYS A 207 -3.79 -12.22 11.70
C LYS A 207 -2.69 -12.49 12.72
N TYR A 208 -2.76 -11.85 13.88
CA TYR A 208 -1.92 -12.23 15.03
C TYR A 208 -2.31 -13.60 15.54
N SER A 209 -1.39 -14.55 15.51
CA SER A 209 -1.59 -15.89 16.03
C SER A 209 -0.26 -16.56 16.36
N ALA A 210 -0.23 -17.29 17.47
CA ALA A 210 0.89 -18.16 17.81
C ALA A 210 1.06 -19.32 16.79
N LYS A 211 -0.03 -19.70 16.11
CA LYS A 211 -0.03 -20.73 15.07
C LYS A 211 0.35 -20.11 13.73
N SER A 212 1.53 -20.43 13.21
CA SER A 212 2.03 -19.90 11.91
C SER A 212 1.07 -20.14 10.75
N LYS A 213 0.38 -21.30 10.71
CA LYS A 213 -0.61 -21.65 9.69
C LYS A 213 -1.78 -20.66 9.62
N ILE A 214 -2.28 -20.17 10.77
CA ILE A 214 -3.36 -19.18 10.85
C ILE A 214 -2.83 -17.81 10.43
N ARG A 215 -1.66 -17.42 10.93
CA ARG A 215 -1.00 -16.16 10.61
C ARG A 215 -0.74 -15.97 9.11
N ILE A 216 -0.40 -17.05 8.41
CA ILE A 216 -0.15 -16.99 6.95
C ILE A 216 -1.45 -16.97 6.16
N ARG A 217 -2.49 -17.68 6.62
CA ARG A 217 -3.73 -17.88 5.85
C ARG A 217 -4.69 -16.72 5.97
N ASP A 218 -4.88 -16.22 7.19
CA ASP A 218 -5.91 -15.23 7.50
C ASP A 218 -5.35 -13.82 7.28
N GLU A 219 -5.86 -13.11 6.30
CA GLU A 219 -5.37 -11.81 5.87
C GLU A 219 -6.54 -10.84 5.65
N LYS A 220 -6.35 -9.58 6.08
CA LYS A 220 -7.26 -8.46 5.84
C LYS A 220 -6.66 -7.55 4.77
N ALA A 221 -7.45 -7.20 3.76
CA ALA A 221 -7.03 -6.30 2.68
C ALA A 221 -7.31 -4.85 3.05
N TYR A 222 -6.41 -3.95 2.65
CA TYR A 222 -6.55 -2.50 2.73
C TYR A 222 -6.16 -1.88 1.38
N ALA A 223 -6.73 -0.74 1.02
CA ALA A 223 -6.21 0.05 -0.08
C ALA A 223 -4.87 0.69 0.32
N VAL A 224 -3.97 0.87 -0.64
CA VAL A 224 -2.68 1.55 -0.39
C VAL A 224 -2.88 3.05 -0.11
N ASP A 225 -3.98 3.61 -0.58
CA ASP A 225 -4.42 4.95 -0.27
C ASP A 225 -5.96 5.03 -0.32
N VAL A 226 -6.55 5.85 0.55
CA VAL A 226 -8.01 6.01 0.59
C VAL A 226 -8.60 6.63 -0.68
N ALA A 227 -7.79 7.29 -1.51
CA ALA A 227 -8.24 7.76 -2.83
C ALA A 227 -8.71 6.60 -3.72
N LEU A 228 -8.05 5.44 -3.64
CA LEU A 228 -8.42 4.26 -4.41
C LEU A 228 -9.78 3.68 -4.02
N MET A 229 -10.25 3.96 -2.80
CA MET A 229 -11.60 3.59 -2.33
C MET A 229 -12.70 4.40 -3.06
N ASN A 230 -12.33 5.47 -3.76
CA ASN A 230 -13.22 6.26 -4.63
C ASN A 230 -13.26 5.74 -6.07
N ASN A 231 -12.68 4.58 -6.38
CA ASN A 231 -12.61 4.05 -7.74
C ASN A 231 -13.98 3.94 -8.43
N ARG A 232 -15.04 3.78 -7.67
CA ARG A 232 -16.43 3.83 -8.17
C ARG A 232 -17.25 4.81 -7.37
N GLN A 233 -18.12 5.55 -8.06
CA GLN A 233 -19.11 6.40 -7.42
C GLN A 233 -20.02 5.54 -6.54
N ASN A 234 -20.30 6.00 -5.32
CA ASN A 234 -21.13 5.30 -4.32
C ASN A 234 -20.62 3.90 -3.94
N SER A 235 -19.29 3.73 -3.88
CA SER A 235 -18.70 2.51 -3.32
C SER A 235 -18.92 2.47 -1.79
N PHE A 236 -19.17 1.28 -1.23
CA PHE A 236 -19.33 1.13 0.23
C PHE A 236 -18.08 1.61 0.98
N ALA A 237 -16.88 1.28 0.49
CA ALA A 237 -15.64 1.75 1.07
C ALA A 237 -15.49 3.27 0.94
N GLY A 238 -15.93 3.85 -0.19
CA GLY A 238 -15.86 5.28 -0.44
C GLY A 238 -16.73 6.11 0.52
N GLU A 239 -17.83 5.58 1.00
CA GLU A 239 -18.77 6.28 1.88
C GLU A 239 -18.51 6.02 3.37
N ASN A 240 -17.75 4.98 3.70
CA ASN A 240 -17.50 4.57 5.08
C ASN A 240 -16.27 5.28 5.67
N LEU A 241 -16.50 6.32 6.46
CA LEU A 241 -15.43 7.11 7.09
C LEU A 241 -14.61 6.29 8.10
N GLY A 242 -15.22 5.34 8.79
CA GLY A 242 -14.51 4.42 9.68
C GLY A 242 -13.49 3.56 8.94
N TRP A 243 -13.87 3.00 7.82
CA TRP A 243 -12.98 2.20 6.97
C TRP A 243 -11.83 3.03 6.40
N ARG A 244 -12.11 4.30 6.05
CA ARG A 244 -11.08 5.23 5.59
C ARG A 244 -10.08 5.58 6.68
N LEU A 245 -10.57 5.92 7.87
CA LEU A 245 -9.69 6.21 9.02
C LEU A 245 -8.81 5.00 9.34
N GLU A 246 -9.39 3.81 9.43
CA GLU A 246 -8.64 2.57 9.67
C GLU A 246 -7.57 2.33 8.60
N THR A 247 -7.89 2.58 7.32
CA THR A 247 -6.93 2.46 6.21
C THR A 247 -5.79 3.47 6.33
N ILE A 248 -6.08 4.73 6.64
CA ILE A 248 -5.06 5.77 6.85
C ILE A 248 -4.11 5.36 7.98
N ILE A 249 -4.67 4.91 9.10
CA ILE A 249 -3.86 4.47 10.24
C ILE A 249 -2.98 3.27 9.87
N TYR A 250 -3.51 2.29 9.13
CA TYR A 250 -2.71 1.15 8.67
C TYR A 250 -1.53 1.57 7.80
N ILE A 251 -1.75 2.44 6.81
CA ILE A 251 -0.68 2.93 5.93
C ILE A 251 0.35 3.75 6.71
N GLU A 252 -0.09 4.55 7.67
CA GLU A 252 0.83 5.28 8.55
C GLU A 252 1.66 4.34 9.44
N LEU A 253 1.07 3.26 9.95
CA LEU A 253 1.82 2.23 10.68
C LEU A 253 2.84 1.52 9.79
N LEU A 254 2.51 1.23 8.52
CA LEU A 254 3.47 0.69 7.57
C LEU A 254 4.65 1.63 7.34
N ARG A 255 4.42 2.94 7.18
CA ARG A 255 5.50 3.93 7.04
C ARG A 255 6.42 3.94 8.25
N ARG A 256 5.86 3.88 9.46
CA ARG A 256 6.62 3.97 10.72
C ARG A 256 7.40 2.71 11.05
N TYR A 257 6.83 1.55 10.79
CA TYR A 257 7.35 0.29 11.33
C TYR A 257 8.01 -0.62 10.30
N ARG A 258 7.68 -0.46 9.01
CA ARG A 258 8.29 -1.27 7.96
C ARG A 258 9.81 -1.04 7.92
N ASN A 259 10.56 -2.11 7.85
CA ASN A 259 12.04 -2.10 7.89
C ASN A 259 12.67 -1.64 9.22
N GLN A 260 11.89 -1.47 10.29
CA GLN A 260 12.41 -1.13 11.63
C GLN A 260 12.40 -2.31 12.60
N GLY A 261 12.17 -3.52 12.10
CA GLY A 261 12.15 -4.74 12.93
C GLY A 261 10.85 -4.93 13.72
N PHE A 262 9.79 -4.24 13.30
CA PHE A 262 8.45 -4.43 13.84
C PHE A 262 7.55 -5.13 12.81
N ASP A 263 6.65 -5.96 13.32
CA ASP A 263 5.57 -6.59 12.56
C ASP A 263 4.23 -6.01 12.99
N ILE A 264 3.32 -5.86 12.05
CA ILE A 264 1.95 -5.38 12.28
C ILE A 264 0.99 -6.54 11.98
N TYR A 265 0.02 -6.75 12.87
CA TYR A 265 -1.02 -7.76 12.73
C TYR A 265 -2.37 -7.19 13.12
N TYR A 266 -3.49 -7.85 12.75
CA TYR A 266 -4.79 -7.65 13.39
C TYR A 266 -5.09 -8.83 14.33
N TYR A 267 -5.94 -8.60 15.32
CA TYR A 267 -6.42 -9.65 16.21
C TYR A 267 -7.94 -9.73 16.13
N ASN A 268 -8.46 -10.92 15.86
CA ASN A 268 -9.90 -11.16 15.81
C ASN A 268 -10.16 -12.62 16.24
N GLU A 269 -10.70 -12.77 17.43
CA GLU A 269 -11.15 -14.05 18.01
C GLU A 269 -12.44 -13.83 18.81
N THR A 270 -13.10 -14.92 19.18
CA THR A 270 -14.34 -14.88 19.99
C THR A 270 -14.17 -14.11 21.32
N THR A 271 -12.94 -13.95 21.78
CA THR A 271 -12.58 -13.33 23.06
C THR A 271 -12.13 -11.87 22.94
N GLY A 272 -12.07 -11.29 21.72
CA GLY A 272 -11.65 -9.90 21.53
C GLY A 272 -11.31 -9.60 20.08
N GLU A 273 -11.32 -8.33 19.76
CA GLU A 273 -10.93 -7.77 18.47
C GLU A 273 -9.98 -6.58 18.71
N CYS A 274 -8.97 -6.44 17.87
CA CYS A 274 -8.09 -5.30 17.86
C CYS A 274 -7.59 -5.08 16.43
N ASP A 275 -7.73 -3.85 15.93
CA ASP A 275 -7.41 -3.53 14.54
C ASP A 275 -5.93 -3.69 14.26
N PHE A 276 -5.05 -3.24 15.18
CA PHE A 276 -3.61 -3.37 14.99
C PHE A 276 -2.89 -3.83 16.25
N VAL A 277 -2.06 -4.85 16.07
CA VAL A 277 -1.18 -5.43 17.07
C VAL A 277 0.26 -5.23 16.58
N ILE A 278 1.00 -4.38 17.26
CA ILE A 278 2.39 -4.07 16.92
C ILE A 278 3.31 -4.99 17.72
N CYS A 279 4.15 -5.74 17.01
CA CYS A 279 5.06 -6.71 17.60
C CYS A 279 6.52 -6.38 17.28
N GLN A 280 7.40 -6.64 18.24
CA GLN A 280 8.84 -6.73 18.00
C GLN A 280 9.30 -8.15 18.31
N GLY A 281 9.54 -8.93 17.28
CA GLY A 281 9.76 -10.35 17.40
C GLY A 281 8.54 -11.08 18.01
N LYS A 282 8.69 -11.63 19.21
CA LYS A 282 7.61 -12.33 19.93
C LYS A 282 6.83 -11.45 20.89
N THR A 283 7.28 -10.23 21.14
CA THR A 283 6.71 -9.31 22.12
C THR A 283 5.68 -8.40 21.45
N VAL A 284 4.48 -8.34 22.01
CA VAL A 284 3.48 -7.35 21.63
C VAL A 284 3.79 -6.03 22.34
N CYS A 285 4.11 -5.00 21.56
CA CYS A 285 4.55 -3.70 22.06
C CYS A 285 3.42 -2.69 22.21
N GLN A 286 2.39 -2.79 21.36
CA GLN A 286 1.26 -1.87 21.36
C GLN A 286 0.02 -2.53 20.74
N LEU A 287 -1.15 -2.17 21.27
CA LEU A 287 -2.47 -2.49 20.73
C LEU A 287 -3.17 -1.20 20.34
N ILE A 288 -3.69 -1.15 19.11
CA ILE A 288 -4.34 0.04 18.56
C ILE A 288 -5.73 -0.37 18.05
N GLN A 289 -6.75 0.34 18.50
CA GLN A 289 -8.11 0.26 18.01
C GLN A 289 -8.47 1.57 17.33
N VAL A 290 -9.22 1.50 16.23
CA VAL A 290 -9.64 2.67 15.46
C VAL A 290 -11.17 2.72 15.37
N SER A 291 -11.75 3.86 15.74
CA SER A 291 -13.18 4.07 15.64
C SER A 291 -13.44 5.51 15.22
N PHE A 292 -14.10 5.73 14.09
CA PHE A 292 -14.36 7.09 13.60
C PHE A 292 -15.21 7.90 14.59
N ASP A 293 -16.25 7.30 15.14
CA ASP A 293 -17.18 7.94 16.09
C ASP A 293 -17.38 7.06 17.32
N ILE A 294 -17.10 7.62 18.50
CA ILE A 294 -17.31 7.01 19.82
C ILE A 294 -18.34 7.75 20.67
N SER A 295 -19.14 8.64 20.09
CA SER A 295 -20.20 9.39 20.80
C SER A 295 -21.25 8.48 21.41
N SER A 296 -21.49 7.31 20.80
CA SER A 296 -22.35 6.28 21.39
C SER A 296 -21.65 5.52 22.51
N PRO A 297 -22.20 5.52 23.77
CA PRO A 297 -21.64 4.74 24.86
C PRO A 297 -21.52 3.25 24.57
N LYS A 298 -22.38 2.71 23.71
CA LYS A 298 -22.35 1.30 23.28
C LYS A 298 -21.10 1.04 22.42
N THR A 299 -20.84 1.92 21.46
CA THR A 299 -19.65 1.83 20.58
C THR A 299 -18.38 1.95 21.42
N LEU A 300 -18.27 3.01 22.23
CA LEU A 300 -17.10 3.22 23.08
C LEU A 300 -16.82 2.00 23.98
N LYS A 301 -17.85 1.45 24.63
CA LYS A 301 -17.70 0.26 25.48
C LYS A 301 -17.24 -0.97 24.67
N ARG A 302 -17.71 -1.15 23.46
CA ARG A 302 -17.30 -2.26 22.57
C ARG A 302 -15.82 -2.14 22.23
N GLU A 303 -15.36 -0.97 21.77
CA GLU A 303 -13.97 -0.74 21.37
C GLU A 303 -13.01 -0.89 22.55
N ILE A 304 -13.34 -0.31 23.71
CA ILE A 304 -12.53 -0.46 24.93
C ILE A 304 -12.48 -1.93 25.37
N ASN A 305 -13.61 -2.64 25.35
CA ASN A 305 -13.63 -4.05 25.73
C ASN A 305 -12.77 -4.91 24.80
N GLY A 306 -12.80 -4.66 23.49
CA GLY A 306 -11.94 -5.33 22.51
C GLY A 306 -10.47 -5.19 22.85
N LEU A 307 -10.02 -3.96 23.08
CA LEU A 307 -8.64 -3.65 23.53
C LEU A 307 -8.28 -4.36 24.85
N LEU A 308 -9.13 -4.26 25.87
CA LEU A 308 -8.87 -4.86 27.18
C LEU A 308 -8.81 -6.40 27.13
N LEU A 309 -9.67 -7.02 26.35
CA LEU A 309 -9.65 -8.47 26.16
C LEU A 309 -8.39 -8.92 25.41
N THR A 310 -7.99 -8.18 24.36
CA THR A 310 -6.76 -8.45 23.63
C THR A 310 -5.52 -8.20 24.50
N SER A 311 -5.52 -7.15 25.34
CA SER A 311 -4.48 -6.88 26.32
C SER A 311 -4.26 -8.05 27.28
N LYS A 312 -5.33 -8.60 27.86
CA LYS A 312 -5.26 -9.76 28.73
C LYS A 312 -4.66 -11.00 28.03
N LYS A 313 -4.94 -11.17 26.74
CA LYS A 313 -4.43 -12.31 25.96
C LYS A 313 -2.96 -12.16 25.55
N THR A 314 -2.55 -10.96 25.24
CA THR A 314 -1.19 -10.67 24.74
C THR A 314 -0.22 -10.26 25.84
N GLY A 315 -0.73 -9.85 27.01
CA GLY A 315 0.08 -9.27 28.09
C GLY A 315 0.52 -7.83 27.81
N CYS A 316 0.01 -7.19 26.78
CA CYS A 316 0.37 -5.83 26.40
C CYS A 316 -0.51 -4.81 27.12
N ASN A 317 0.10 -3.84 27.82
CA ASN A 317 -0.59 -2.77 28.54
C ASN A 317 -0.51 -1.40 27.83
N ASN A 318 0.18 -1.32 26.70
CA ASN A 318 0.25 -0.11 25.88
C ASN A 318 -0.93 -0.10 24.91
N LEU A 319 -2.03 0.54 25.29
CA LEU A 319 -3.31 0.56 24.57
C LEU A 319 -3.57 1.94 24.00
N LEU A 320 -3.98 2.02 22.77
CA LEU A 320 -4.33 3.25 22.08
C LEU A 320 -5.69 3.09 21.38
N LEU A 321 -6.61 4.00 21.65
CA LEU A 321 -7.84 4.18 20.86
C LEU A 321 -7.69 5.47 20.05
N ILE A 322 -7.81 5.34 18.73
CA ILE A 322 -7.76 6.46 17.80
C ILE A 322 -9.20 6.75 17.31
N THR A 323 -9.58 8.01 17.39
CA THR A 323 -10.92 8.47 17.01
C THR A 323 -10.85 9.86 16.39
N ASP A 324 -11.83 10.20 15.55
CA ASP A 324 -11.99 11.55 15.00
C ASP A 324 -12.84 12.42 15.95
N HIS A 325 -13.82 11.84 16.63
CA HIS A 325 -14.72 12.50 17.58
C HIS A 325 -14.79 11.76 18.91
#